data_d465536cc63d7672360caceedab4b2c6
#
_entry.id   d465536cc63d7672360caceedab4b2c6
#
_cell.length_a   1.000
_cell.length_b   1.000
_cell.length_c   1.000
_cell.angle_alpha   90.00
_cell.angle_beta   90.00
_cell.angle_gamma   90.00
#
_symmetry.space_group_name_H-M   'P 1'
#
loop_
_entity.id
_entity.type
_entity.pdbx_description
1 polymer ?
#
loop_
_entity_poly.entity_id
_entity_poly.type
_entity_poly.pdbx_seq_one_letter_code
_entity_poly.pdbx_strand_id
1 'polypeptide(L)'
;MTSVSEHSGEHSVEAREGHVIDIHTTAGKLADLKRRTEETLHPVGEAAVDRVHAKGKLTARERVYALLDEGSFVELDALAKHRSTNFGLGDKRPLGDGVVTGYGTIDGREVCIFSQDATVFGGSLGEVYGEKIVKIQELAMKTGRPLIGINDGAGARIQEGVVSLGLYSKIFHNNILASGVIPQISLIMGAAAGGHVYSPALTDFIVMVDQTSQMFITGPDVIKTVTGEDVTQEELGGAHTHMDKSGTAHYVASGEQDAFDYVRDLLSYLPPNNYADPPQLSVPVPEGSIEDNLTEEDLELNTLIPDSPNQPYDMHEVITRILDDDEFLEVQAGYARNIIIGFGRVDGHTVGIVANQPTQFAGCLDINASEKAARFIRTCDCFNIPIVLLVDVPGFLPGTEQEYNGIIRRGAKLLYAYGEATVAKITVITRKAYGGAYCVMGSKEMGADVNVAWPTAQIAVMGASGAVGFVYRQQLAAAADNGEDVDALRLQLQQEYEDTLVNPYVAAERGYVDAVIPPSHTRGYIATSLRLLERKIVQPLPKKHGNIPL
;
A
#
# COMPACT_ATOMS: atom_id res chain seq x y z
N MET A 1 52.58 -14.46 56.23
CA MET A 1 53.37 -14.10 55.08
C MET A 1 52.92 -14.99 53.93
N THR A 2 52.02 -14.55 53.14
CA THR A 2 51.60 -15.19 51.89
C THR A 2 51.46 -14.09 50.87
N SER A 3 52.34 -14.11 49.90
CA SER A 3 52.45 -13.16 48.82
C SER A 3 51.27 -13.29 47.84
N VAL A 4 50.53 -12.22 47.63
CA VAL A 4 49.58 -12.06 46.55
C VAL A 4 50.36 -11.62 45.30
N SER A 5 50.42 -12.48 44.30
CA SER A 5 50.98 -12.11 43.00
C SER A 5 49.96 -11.28 42.22
N GLU A 6 50.25 -10.01 42.01
CA GLU A 6 49.54 -9.16 41.08
C GLU A 6 49.77 -9.64 39.64
N HIS A 7 48.73 -10.18 39.01
CA HIS A 7 48.66 -10.32 37.55
C HIS A 7 48.07 -9.04 37.00
N SER A 8 48.92 -8.08 36.67
CA SER A 8 48.58 -6.94 35.81
C SER A 8 48.58 -7.46 34.36
N GLY A 9 47.40 -7.90 33.90
CA GLY A 9 47.17 -8.14 32.47
C GLY A 9 47.12 -6.79 31.74
N GLU A 10 48.18 -6.48 31.02
CA GLU A 10 48.21 -5.34 30.10
C GLU A 10 47.22 -5.58 28.96
N HIS A 11 46.03 -4.96 29.02
CA HIS A 11 45.12 -4.88 27.91
C HIS A 11 45.49 -3.68 27.03
N SER A 12 46.45 -3.87 26.12
CA SER A 12 46.76 -2.93 25.05
C SER A 12 46.07 -3.39 23.74
N VAL A 13 45.41 -2.45 23.05
CA VAL A 13 44.80 -2.67 21.74
C VAL A 13 45.65 -1.92 20.71
N GLU A 14 46.23 -2.65 19.75
CA GLU A 14 47.00 -2.06 18.66
C GLU A 14 46.11 -1.34 17.64
N ALA A 15 46.36 -0.04 17.41
CA ALA A 15 45.82 0.67 16.27
C ALA A 15 46.72 0.44 15.03
N ARG A 16 46.17 0.45 13.84
CA ARG A 16 46.87 0.22 12.55
C ARG A 16 48.07 1.14 12.25
N GLU A 17 48.36 2.12 13.11
CA GLU A 17 49.51 3.05 13.01
C GLU A 17 50.46 2.99 14.22
N GLY A 18 50.65 1.84 14.83
CA GLY A 18 51.70 1.62 15.81
C GLY A 18 51.63 2.40 17.14
N HIS A 19 50.55 3.15 17.40
CA HIS A 19 50.31 3.76 18.71
C HIS A 19 49.47 2.86 19.59
N VAL A 20 50.07 2.45 20.73
CA VAL A 20 49.32 1.73 21.77
C VAL A 20 48.32 2.69 22.43
N ILE A 21 47.04 2.42 22.26
CA ILE A 21 45.96 3.20 22.87
C ILE A 21 45.85 2.78 24.34
N ASP A 22 46.19 3.69 25.28
CA ASP A 22 45.96 3.49 26.69
C ASP A 22 44.48 3.72 27.05
N ILE A 23 43.71 2.62 27.07
CA ILE A 23 42.27 2.63 27.36
C ILE A 23 41.90 3.08 28.77
N HIS A 24 42.86 3.28 29.66
CA HIS A 24 42.62 3.79 31.00
C HIS A 24 42.53 5.33 31.05
N THR A 25 42.97 6.03 30.02
CA THR A 25 42.82 7.48 29.88
C THR A 25 41.53 7.84 29.12
N THR A 26 40.99 9.04 29.37
CA THR A 26 39.83 9.55 28.60
C THR A 26 40.12 9.63 27.12
N ALA A 27 41.33 10.14 26.72
CA ALA A 27 41.74 10.22 25.33
C ALA A 27 41.80 8.82 24.70
N GLY A 28 42.34 7.83 25.39
CA GLY A 28 42.38 6.45 24.92
C GLY A 28 40.99 5.82 24.77
N LYS A 29 40.06 6.10 25.69
CA LYS A 29 38.67 5.66 25.58
C LYS A 29 37.94 6.27 24.38
N LEU A 30 38.17 7.54 24.12
CA LEU A 30 37.62 8.22 22.94
C LEU A 30 38.20 7.64 21.62
N ALA A 31 39.50 7.35 21.59
CA ALA A 31 40.13 6.71 20.45
C ALA A 31 39.61 5.28 20.21
N ASP A 32 39.39 4.49 21.28
CA ASP A 32 38.76 3.15 21.16
C ASP A 32 37.30 3.23 20.71
N LEU A 33 36.52 4.20 21.20
CA LEU A 33 35.17 4.43 20.72
C LEU A 33 35.16 4.74 19.20
N LYS A 34 36.03 5.65 18.76
CA LYS A 34 36.16 5.99 17.33
C LYS A 34 36.46 4.75 16.49
N ARG A 35 37.46 3.94 16.90
CA ARG A 35 37.81 2.69 16.22
C ARG A 35 36.63 1.72 16.14
N ARG A 36 35.87 1.53 17.24
CA ARG A 36 34.69 0.67 17.26
C ARG A 36 33.57 1.20 16.37
N THR A 37 33.39 2.50 16.34
CA THR A 37 32.41 3.14 15.44
C THR A 37 32.79 2.93 13.98
N GLU A 38 34.07 3.10 13.63
CA GLU A 38 34.56 2.79 12.29
C GLU A 38 34.36 1.31 11.91
N GLU A 39 34.59 0.38 12.85
CA GLU A 39 34.35 -1.05 12.64
C GLU A 39 32.86 -1.36 12.35
N THR A 40 31.90 -0.58 12.85
CA THR A 40 30.47 -0.77 12.56
C THR A 40 30.10 -0.47 11.11
N LEU A 41 30.91 0.32 10.40
CA LEU A 41 30.64 0.68 9.01
C LEU A 41 30.84 -0.51 8.07
N HIS A 42 31.79 -1.40 8.39
CA HIS A 42 32.12 -2.58 7.58
C HIS A 42 32.34 -3.81 8.49
N PRO A 43 31.28 -4.33 9.14
CA PRO A 43 31.38 -5.34 10.20
C PRO A 43 31.98 -6.67 9.75
N VAL A 44 32.00 -6.95 8.46
CA VAL A 44 32.61 -8.15 7.83
C VAL A 44 33.70 -7.79 6.80
N GLY A 45 34.16 -6.53 6.79
CA GLY A 45 35.25 -6.03 5.97
C GLY A 45 34.85 -5.55 4.58
N GLU A 46 35.71 -4.75 3.95
CA GLU A 46 35.48 -4.07 2.66
C GLU A 46 35.18 -5.03 1.50
N ALA A 47 35.84 -6.21 1.46
CA ALA A 47 35.58 -7.20 0.42
C ALA A 47 34.13 -7.70 0.37
N ALA A 48 33.36 -7.57 1.46
CA ALA A 48 31.94 -7.89 1.45
C ALA A 48 31.12 -6.75 0.82
N VAL A 49 31.51 -5.51 1.05
CA VAL A 49 30.94 -4.31 0.42
C VAL A 49 31.15 -4.37 -1.08
N ASP A 50 32.37 -4.64 -1.54
CA ASP A 50 32.69 -4.77 -2.96
C ASP A 50 31.82 -5.80 -3.68
N ARG A 51 31.52 -6.94 -3.00
CA ARG A 51 30.63 -7.97 -3.57
C ARG A 51 29.18 -7.51 -3.69
N VAL A 52 28.71 -6.61 -2.83
CA VAL A 52 27.38 -6.01 -2.93
C VAL A 52 27.33 -5.04 -4.10
N HIS A 53 28.32 -4.13 -4.19
CA HIS A 53 28.43 -3.16 -5.26
C HIS A 53 28.62 -3.81 -6.65
N ALA A 54 29.36 -4.92 -6.73
CA ALA A 54 29.52 -5.69 -7.97
C ALA A 54 28.18 -6.28 -8.50
N LYS A 55 27.15 -6.36 -7.65
CA LYS A 55 25.79 -6.74 -8.05
C LYS A 55 24.89 -5.53 -8.37
N GLY A 56 25.43 -4.33 -8.39
CA GLY A 56 24.67 -3.10 -8.60
C GLY A 56 23.76 -2.71 -7.44
N LYS A 57 24.03 -3.21 -6.22
CA LYS A 57 23.23 -2.96 -5.02
C LYS A 57 23.97 -2.06 -4.04
N LEU A 58 23.23 -1.35 -3.21
CA LEU A 58 23.75 -0.63 -2.06
C LEU A 58 23.82 -1.57 -0.83
N THR A 59 24.75 -1.27 0.10
CA THR A 59 24.79 -1.93 1.41
C THR A 59 23.60 -1.49 2.27
N ALA A 60 23.30 -2.24 3.33
CA ALA A 60 22.23 -1.89 4.28
C ALA A 60 22.36 -0.47 4.83
N ARG A 61 23.56 -0.02 5.12
CA ARG A 61 23.84 1.32 5.64
C ARG A 61 23.71 2.41 4.57
N GLU A 62 24.22 2.16 3.38
CA GLU A 62 24.08 3.08 2.24
C GLU A 62 22.62 3.30 1.87
N ARG A 63 21.79 2.27 1.93
CA ARG A 63 20.34 2.37 1.73
C ARG A 63 19.67 3.30 2.75
N VAL A 64 20.08 3.21 4.02
CA VAL A 64 19.59 4.12 5.07
C VAL A 64 19.98 5.57 4.77
N TYR A 65 21.24 5.80 4.38
CA TYR A 65 21.70 7.15 4.04
C TYR A 65 21.09 7.71 2.75
N ALA A 66 20.78 6.85 1.77
CA ALA A 66 20.14 7.26 0.53
C ALA A 66 18.65 7.63 0.72
N LEU A 67 17.98 6.96 1.64
CA LEU A 67 16.55 7.20 1.91
C LEU A 67 16.33 8.40 2.84
N LEU A 68 17.14 8.55 3.90
CA LEU A 68 16.98 9.60 4.90
C LEU A 68 17.63 10.92 4.47
N ASP A 69 17.19 12.01 5.07
CA ASP A 69 17.82 13.32 4.89
C ASP A 69 19.27 13.30 5.37
N GLU A 70 20.14 14.01 4.67
CA GLU A 70 21.58 14.05 4.96
C GLU A 70 21.84 14.47 6.41
N GLY A 71 22.61 13.66 7.13
CA GLY A 71 23.00 13.93 8.52
C GLY A 71 21.91 13.71 9.57
N SER A 72 20.68 13.30 9.18
CA SER A 72 19.57 13.10 10.11
C SER A 72 19.62 11.76 10.85
N PHE A 73 20.35 10.77 10.33
CA PHE A 73 20.32 9.40 10.87
C PHE A 73 20.98 9.29 12.25
N VAL A 74 20.24 8.78 13.21
CA VAL A 74 20.70 8.41 14.54
C VAL A 74 20.60 6.90 14.69
N GLU A 75 21.75 6.22 14.67
CA GLU A 75 21.81 4.77 14.77
C GLU A 75 21.64 4.30 16.23
N LEU A 76 20.87 3.24 16.42
CA LEU A 76 20.69 2.55 17.70
C LEU A 76 21.31 1.15 17.63
N ASP A 77 21.96 0.75 18.74
CA ASP A 77 22.54 -0.59 18.92
C ASP A 77 23.61 -0.99 17.88
N ALA A 78 24.34 -0.02 17.33
CA ALA A 78 25.44 -0.28 16.40
C ALA A 78 26.50 -1.24 16.93
N LEU A 79 26.77 -1.21 18.26
CA LEU A 79 27.77 -2.03 18.92
C LEU A 79 27.24 -3.38 19.42
N ALA A 80 25.96 -3.68 19.22
CA ALA A 80 25.37 -4.94 19.66
C ALA A 80 25.95 -6.14 18.88
N LYS A 81 26.10 -7.28 19.55
CA LYS A 81 26.62 -8.53 18.97
C LYS A 81 25.75 -9.70 19.40
N HIS A 82 25.59 -10.72 18.56
CA HIS A 82 24.90 -11.95 18.95
C HIS A 82 25.57 -12.62 20.16
N ARG A 83 24.83 -13.46 20.86
CA ARG A 83 25.26 -14.14 22.08
C ARG A 83 25.55 -15.63 21.88
N SER A 84 25.27 -16.17 20.68
CA SER A 84 25.43 -17.58 20.38
C SER A 84 26.91 -17.99 20.34
N THR A 85 27.20 -19.13 20.94
CA THR A 85 28.51 -19.80 20.88
C THR A 85 28.46 -21.10 20.07
N ASN A 86 27.27 -21.51 19.61
CA ASN A 86 27.05 -22.75 18.89
C ASN A 86 27.68 -22.71 17.50
N PHE A 87 28.10 -23.86 16.99
CA PHE A 87 28.57 -24.05 15.60
C PHE A 87 29.66 -23.05 15.17
N GLY A 88 30.54 -22.65 16.08
CA GLY A 88 31.66 -21.72 15.81
C GLY A 88 31.24 -20.23 15.72
N LEU A 89 30.01 -19.88 16.09
CA LEU A 89 29.58 -18.48 16.12
C LEU A 89 30.30 -17.66 17.20
N GLY A 90 30.80 -18.30 18.26
CA GLY A 90 31.53 -17.62 19.33
C GLY A 90 32.75 -16.81 18.83
N ASP A 91 33.42 -17.29 17.78
CA ASP A 91 34.59 -16.67 17.18
C ASP A 91 34.25 -15.64 16.08
N LYS A 92 32.97 -15.58 15.64
CA LYS A 92 32.48 -14.70 14.56
C LYS A 92 31.34 -13.83 15.08
N ARG A 93 31.67 -12.71 15.70
CA ARG A 93 30.71 -11.83 16.33
C ARG A 93 30.76 -10.41 15.72
N PRO A 94 30.28 -10.21 14.47
CA PRO A 94 30.25 -8.91 13.83
C PRO A 94 29.40 -7.91 14.64
N LEU A 95 29.80 -6.64 14.61
CA LEU A 95 29.03 -5.55 15.20
C LEU A 95 27.72 -5.34 14.44
N GLY A 96 26.67 -4.94 15.15
CA GLY A 96 25.34 -4.72 14.59
C GLY A 96 24.51 -5.97 14.31
N ASP A 97 25.10 -7.16 14.36
CA ASP A 97 24.47 -8.49 14.15
C ASP A 97 23.62 -8.62 12.86
N GLY A 98 23.96 -7.87 11.81
CA GLY A 98 23.33 -8.00 10.49
C GLY A 98 22.07 -7.16 10.28
N VAL A 99 21.80 -6.16 11.13
CA VAL A 99 20.75 -5.17 10.91
C VAL A 99 21.16 -3.79 11.40
N VAL A 100 20.98 -2.78 10.57
CA VAL A 100 21.14 -1.36 10.91
C VAL A 100 19.78 -0.86 11.39
N THR A 101 19.71 -0.26 12.57
CA THR A 101 18.46 0.24 13.16
C THR A 101 18.64 1.64 13.72
N GLY A 102 17.62 2.48 13.60
CA GLY A 102 17.67 3.83 14.10
C GLY A 102 16.47 4.66 13.67
N TYR A 103 16.63 5.96 13.69
CA TYR A 103 15.64 6.92 13.26
C TYR A 103 16.31 8.11 12.56
N GLY A 104 15.55 8.86 11.79
CA GLY A 104 15.99 10.03 11.07
C GLY A 104 14.81 10.77 10.46
N THR A 105 15.06 11.59 9.48
CA THR A 105 14.01 12.31 8.76
C THR A 105 13.98 11.97 7.28
N ILE A 106 12.79 12.09 6.67
CA ILE A 106 12.57 12.10 5.24
C ILE A 106 11.77 13.36 4.94
N ASP A 107 12.34 14.25 4.15
CA ASP A 107 11.79 15.58 3.86
C ASP A 107 11.34 16.32 5.15
N GLY A 108 12.21 16.26 6.18
CA GLY A 108 11.99 16.86 7.49
C GLY A 108 11.00 16.12 8.42
N ARG A 109 10.45 14.98 8.02
CA ARG A 109 9.49 14.20 8.80
C ARG A 109 10.18 13.01 9.47
N GLU A 110 10.01 12.89 10.78
CA GLU A 110 10.66 11.82 11.55
C GLU A 110 10.09 10.44 11.21
N VAL A 111 10.99 9.48 11.01
CA VAL A 111 10.69 8.07 10.75
C VAL A 111 11.60 7.17 11.59
N CYS A 112 11.11 5.98 11.92
CA CYS A 112 11.92 4.88 12.44
C CYS A 112 12.26 3.92 11.30
N ILE A 113 13.49 3.39 11.29
CA ILE A 113 13.99 2.58 10.19
C ILE A 113 14.81 1.40 10.68
N PHE A 114 14.69 0.26 9.98
CA PHE A 114 15.68 -0.80 10.02
C PHE A 114 16.06 -1.22 8.61
N SER A 115 17.33 -1.65 8.43
CA SER A 115 17.84 -2.16 7.16
C SER A 115 18.64 -3.43 7.40
N GLN A 116 18.23 -4.51 6.75
CA GLN A 116 18.84 -5.84 6.89
C GLN A 116 20.11 -5.91 6.04
N ASP A 117 21.18 -6.48 6.64
CA ASP A 117 22.49 -6.60 6.01
C ASP A 117 22.77 -8.05 5.59
N ALA A 118 22.57 -8.33 4.31
CA ALA A 118 22.84 -9.65 3.73
C ALA A 118 24.33 -10.06 3.78
N THR A 119 25.25 -9.14 4.05
CA THR A 119 26.68 -9.46 4.18
C THR A 119 26.97 -10.21 5.49
N VAL A 120 26.14 -10.03 6.51
CA VAL A 120 26.27 -10.66 7.82
C VAL A 120 25.37 -11.90 7.90
N PHE A 121 25.98 -13.09 7.89
CA PHE A 121 25.28 -14.38 7.94
C PHE A 121 24.14 -14.54 6.90
N GLY A 122 24.32 -13.94 5.70
CA GLY A 122 23.31 -13.93 4.65
C GLY A 122 22.03 -13.19 4.99
N GLY A 123 22.06 -12.25 5.95
CA GLY A 123 20.89 -11.53 6.44
C GLY A 123 19.94 -12.39 7.27
N SER A 124 20.39 -13.55 7.77
CA SER A 124 19.55 -14.43 8.58
C SER A 124 19.28 -13.86 9.98
N LEU A 125 18.02 -13.93 10.41
CA LEU A 125 17.56 -13.39 11.69
C LEU A 125 18.01 -14.26 12.87
N GLY A 126 18.86 -13.69 13.72
CA GLY A 126 19.24 -14.24 15.01
C GLY A 126 18.56 -13.52 16.18
N GLU A 127 18.96 -13.86 17.42
CA GLU A 127 18.39 -13.28 18.63
C GLU A 127 18.55 -11.75 18.67
N VAL A 128 19.79 -11.26 18.66
CA VAL A 128 20.08 -9.82 18.79
C VAL A 128 19.60 -9.01 17.58
N TYR A 129 19.70 -9.59 16.41
CA TYR A 129 19.12 -9.05 15.19
C TYR A 129 17.61 -8.79 15.36
N GLY A 130 16.85 -9.80 15.82
CA GLY A 130 15.42 -9.67 16.05
C GLY A 130 15.09 -8.70 17.20
N GLU A 131 15.86 -8.72 18.29
CA GLU A 131 15.70 -7.76 19.41
C GLU A 131 15.86 -6.30 18.96
N LYS A 132 16.81 -6.03 18.05
CA LYS A 132 17.00 -4.69 17.49
C LYS A 132 15.79 -4.23 16.67
N ILE A 133 15.22 -5.11 15.81
CA ILE A 133 14.00 -4.78 15.05
C ILE A 133 12.82 -4.55 15.99
N VAL A 134 12.62 -5.44 16.97
CA VAL A 134 11.55 -5.28 17.97
C VAL A 134 11.67 -3.94 18.69
N LYS A 135 12.87 -3.55 19.09
CA LYS A 135 13.13 -2.28 19.78
C LYS A 135 12.74 -1.08 18.92
N ILE A 136 13.06 -1.10 17.62
CA ILE A 136 12.72 0.01 16.74
C ILE A 136 11.21 0.04 16.41
N GLN A 137 10.55 -1.12 16.30
CA GLN A 137 9.09 -1.20 16.17
C GLN A 137 8.39 -0.61 17.40
N GLU A 138 8.85 -0.98 18.61
CA GLU A 138 8.31 -0.44 19.87
C GLU A 138 8.55 1.07 19.99
N LEU A 139 9.71 1.56 19.53
CA LEU A 139 10.01 3.00 19.51
C LEU A 139 9.06 3.74 18.56
N ALA A 140 8.87 3.23 17.35
CA ALA A 140 7.96 3.80 16.35
C ALA A 140 6.53 3.91 16.89
N MET A 141 6.00 2.85 17.52
CA MET A 141 4.67 2.86 18.13
C MET A 141 4.57 3.85 19.30
N LYS A 142 5.59 3.91 20.17
CA LYS A 142 5.60 4.82 21.34
C LYS A 142 5.67 6.29 20.94
N THR A 143 6.32 6.59 19.83
CA THR A 143 6.51 7.95 19.34
C THR A 143 5.50 8.36 18.28
N GLY A 144 4.68 7.40 17.79
CA GLY A 144 3.72 7.63 16.70
C GLY A 144 4.40 8.06 15.40
N ARG A 145 5.47 7.35 15.00
CA ARG A 145 6.22 7.65 13.78
C ARG A 145 6.12 6.50 12.77
N PRO A 146 6.13 6.76 11.46
CA PRO A 146 6.18 5.72 10.46
C PRO A 146 7.36 4.78 10.66
N LEU A 147 7.16 3.50 10.37
CA LEU A 147 8.19 2.48 10.40
C LEU A 147 8.54 2.03 8.98
N ILE A 148 9.81 2.13 8.62
CA ILE A 148 10.31 1.68 7.33
C ILE A 148 11.24 0.49 7.55
N GLY A 149 10.96 -0.63 6.88
CA GLY A 149 11.79 -1.83 6.89
C GLY A 149 12.41 -2.09 5.53
N ILE A 150 13.74 -2.08 5.43
CA ILE A 150 14.47 -2.49 4.24
C ILE A 150 14.89 -3.94 4.42
N ASN A 151 14.33 -4.82 3.59
CA ASN A 151 14.43 -6.27 3.71
C ASN A 151 15.38 -6.86 2.66
N ASP A 152 16.41 -7.56 3.14
CA ASP A 152 17.38 -8.29 2.31
C ASP A 152 17.97 -9.42 3.17
N GLY A 153 17.24 -10.54 3.31
CA GLY A 153 17.63 -11.58 4.26
C GLY A 153 17.07 -12.98 4.00
N ALA A 154 17.79 -13.97 4.46
CA ALA A 154 17.62 -15.38 4.15
C ALA A 154 16.89 -16.22 5.22
N GLY A 155 15.92 -15.67 5.93
CA GLY A 155 15.14 -16.44 6.90
C GLY A 155 15.79 -16.55 8.28
N ALA A 156 15.44 -17.59 9.05
CA ALA A 156 15.94 -17.78 10.41
C ALA A 156 17.42 -18.24 10.43
N ARG A 157 18.20 -17.71 11.38
CA ARG A 157 19.56 -18.17 11.65
C ARG A 157 19.52 -19.54 12.33
N ILE A 158 19.71 -20.60 11.54
CA ILE A 158 19.53 -22.00 11.96
C ILE A 158 20.41 -22.34 13.18
N GLN A 159 21.61 -21.77 13.26
CA GLN A 159 22.57 -22.00 14.34
C GLN A 159 22.08 -21.51 15.70
N GLU A 160 21.11 -20.61 15.75
CA GLU A 160 20.50 -20.10 16.98
C GLU A 160 19.20 -20.84 17.34
N GLY A 161 18.71 -21.71 16.45
CA GLY A 161 17.58 -22.60 16.73
C GLY A 161 16.26 -21.84 16.95
N VAL A 162 15.47 -22.32 17.92
CA VAL A 162 14.11 -21.81 18.19
C VAL A 162 14.07 -20.35 18.64
N VAL A 163 15.16 -19.79 19.13
CA VAL A 163 15.24 -18.38 19.53
C VAL A 163 14.95 -17.46 18.34
N SER A 164 15.48 -17.78 17.16
CA SER A 164 15.18 -17.06 15.93
C SER A 164 13.67 -17.04 15.62
N LEU A 165 12.97 -18.17 15.80
CA LEU A 165 11.52 -18.26 15.59
C LEU A 165 10.73 -17.44 16.61
N GLY A 166 11.20 -17.41 17.86
CA GLY A 166 10.60 -16.59 18.92
C GLY A 166 10.65 -15.10 18.57
N LEU A 167 11.76 -14.64 18.01
CA LEU A 167 11.91 -13.22 17.58
C LEU A 167 11.04 -12.90 16.36
N TYR A 168 10.93 -13.82 15.38
CA TYR A 168 9.96 -13.64 14.28
C TYR A 168 8.54 -13.45 14.81
N SER A 169 8.11 -14.32 15.74
CA SER A 169 6.77 -14.21 16.32
C SER A 169 6.56 -12.87 17.03
N LYS A 170 7.59 -12.34 17.69
CA LYS A 170 7.51 -11.03 18.36
C LYS A 170 7.46 -9.88 17.35
N ILE A 171 8.22 -9.95 16.26
CA ILE A 171 8.18 -8.98 15.16
C ILE A 171 6.77 -8.96 14.52
N PHE A 172 6.20 -10.14 14.21
CA PHE A 172 4.84 -10.24 13.64
C PHE A 172 3.79 -9.68 14.59
N HIS A 173 3.90 -9.98 15.89
CA HIS A 173 2.99 -9.43 16.88
C HIS A 173 3.06 -7.90 16.92
N ASN A 174 4.25 -7.32 16.87
CA ASN A 174 4.42 -5.87 16.82
C ASN A 174 3.89 -5.26 15.52
N ASN A 175 4.05 -5.92 14.34
CA ASN A 175 3.41 -5.46 13.11
C ASN A 175 1.88 -5.40 13.25
N ILE A 176 1.28 -6.41 13.92
CA ILE A 176 -0.16 -6.44 14.18
C ILE A 176 -0.58 -5.31 15.13
N LEU A 177 0.18 -5.07 16.21
CA LEU A 177 -0.10 -3.98 17.14
C LEU A 177 0.05 -2.60 16.50
N ALA A 178 0.97 -2.45 15.56
CA ALA A 178 1.23 -1.21 14.83
C ALA A 178 0.20 -0.96 13.70
N SER A 179 -0.49 -2.02 13.24
CA SER A 179 -1.44 -1.95 12.12
C SER A 179 -2.58 -0.97 12.40
N GLY A 180 -2.74 0.02 11.52
CA GLY A 180 -3.70 1.10 11.68
C GLY A 180 -3.35 2.10 12.80
N VAL A 181 -2.16 2.02 13.39
CA VAL A 181 -1.66 2.98 14.39
C VAL A 181 -0.59 3.90 13.79
N ILE A 182 0.38 3.32 13.11
CA ILE A 182 1.44 4.02 12.39
C ILE A 182 1.57 3.43 10.98
N PRO A 183 1.92 4.23 9.96
CA PRO A 183 2.26 3.70 8.64
C PRO A 183 3.45 2.75 8.71
N GLN A 184 3.33 1.57 8.11
CA GLN A 184 4.38 0.57 8.01
C GLN A 184 4.70 0.32 6.54
N ILE A 185 5.93 0.58 6.12
CA ILE A 185 6.39 0.46 4.74
C ILE A 185 7.54 -0.54 4.68
N SER A 186 7.42 -1.52 3.80
CA SER A 186 8.45 -2.53 3.54
C SER A 186 9.04 -2.37 2.15
N LEU A 187 10.37 -2.18 2.07
CA LEU A 187 11.12 -2.24 0.83
C LEU A 187 11.82 -3.59 0.76
N ILE A 188 11.58 -4.32 -0.32
CA ILE A 188 12.25 -5.60 -0.58
C ILE A 188 13.37 -5.33 -1.58
N MET A 189 14.62 -5.44 -1.12
CA MET A 189 15.81 -5.09 -1.92
C MET A 189 16.74 -6.28 -2.14
N GLY A 190 16.25 -7.46 -1.84
CA GLY A 190 16.93 -8.72 -2.03
C GLY A 190 16.01 -9.89 -1.80
N ALA A 191 16.57 -11.04 -1.45
CA ALA A 191 15.76 -12.19 -1.10
C ALA A 191 15.04 -11.97 0.23
N ALA A 192 13.75 -12.30 0.27
CA ALA A 192 12.96 -12.44 1.48
C ALA A 192 12.26 -13.80 1.43
N ALA A 193 12.77 -14.77 2.21
CA ALA A 193 12.30 -16.14 2.14
C ALA A 193 11.83 -16.67 3.50
N GLY A 194 10.86 -17.58 3.50
CA GLY A 194 10.32 -18.19 4.71
C GLY A 194 9.71 -17.19 5.68
N GLY A 195 10.18 -17.16 6.92
CA GLY A 195 9.69 -16.22 7.93
C GLY A 195 9.84 -14.74 7.58
N HIS A 196 10.77 -14.38 6.71
CA HIS A 196 10.99 -13.00 6.29
C HIS A 196 9.83 -12.39 5.47
N VAL A 197 8.97 -13.19 4.85
CA VAL A 197 7.87 -12.66 4.01
C VAL A 197 6.66 -12.23 4.82
N TYR A 198 6.46 -12.79 6.02
CA TYR A 198 5.25 -12.51 6.80
C TYR A 198 5.25 -11.13 7.43
N SER A 199 6.41 -10.63 7.91
CA SER A 199 6.50 -9.28 8.44
C SER A 199 6.14 -8.23 7.37
N PRO A 200 6.75 -8.22 6.16
CA PRO A 200 6.30 -7.35 5.08
C PRO A 200 4.82 -7.51 4.72
N ALA A 201 4.30 -8.74 4.66
CA ALA A 201 2.90 -8.99 4.33
C ALA A 201 1.90 -8.41 5.36
N LEU A 202 2.35 -8.14 6.58
CA LEU A 202 1.58 -7.49 7.64
C LEU A 202 1.68 -5.96 7.62
N THR A 203 2.56 -5.39 6.79
CA THR A 203 2.72 -3.94 6.66
C THR A 203 1.70 -3.34 5.68
N ASP A 204 1.60 -2.02 5.64
CA ASP A 204 0.60 -1.34 4.81
C ASP A 204 1.00 -1.28 3.35
N PHE A 205 2.30 -1.09 3.06
CA PHE A 205 2.83 -0.98 1.70
C PHE A 205 4.09 -1.83 1.52
N ILE A 206 4.18 -2.51 0.37
CA ILE A 206 5.33 -3.31 -0.04
C ILE A 206 5.85 -2.78 -1.37
N VAL A 207 7.09 -2.31 -1.38
CA VAL A 207 7.82 -1.88 -2.58
C VAL A 207 8.85 -2.94 -2.92
N MET A 208 8.86 -3.41 -4.16
CA MET A 208 9.82 -4.41 -4.64
C MET A 208 10.68 -3.83 -5.76
N VAL A 209 11.98 -4.11 -5.73
CA VAL A 209 12.90 -3.70 -6.81
C VAL A 209 12.95 -4.79 -7.87
N ASP A 210 12.72 -4.44 -9.13
CA ASP A 210 12.74 -5.37 -10.26
C ASP A 210 14.06 -6.14 -10.36
N GLN A 211 14.00 -7.40 -10.75
CA GLN A 211 15.14 -8.33 -10.96
C GLN A 211 16.01 -8.63 -9.73
N THR A 212 15.93 -7.83 -8.67
CA THR A 212 16.81 -7.98 -7.49
C THR A 212 16.10 -8.44 -6.24
N SER A 213 14.79 -8.27 -6.17
CA SER A 213 13.97 -8.66 -5.02
C SER A 213 13.12 -9.89 -5.30
N GLN A 214 13.09 -10.82 -4.37
CA GLN A 214 12.22 -12.00 -4.42
C GLN A 214 11.56 -12.22 -3.07
N MET A 215 10.27 -12.59 -3.10
CA MET A 215 9.50 -13.03 -1.94
C MET A 215 8.88 -14.40 -2.21
N PHE A 216 9.14 -15.38 -1.34
CA PHE A 216 8.47 -16.69 -1.39
C PHE A 216 8.55 -17.39 -0.03
N ILE A 217 7.55 -18.21 0.28
CA ILE A 217 7.55 -19.02 1.52
C ILE A 217 8.61 -20.10 1.42
N THR A 218 8.66 -20.81 0.31
CA THR A 218 9.62 -21.89 0.00
C THR A 218 10.24 -21.66 -1.37
N GLY A 219 11.56 -21.80 -1.43
CA GLY A 219 12.30 -21.58 -2.68
C GLY A 219 12.09 -22.68 -3.74
N PRO A 220 12.54 -22.43 -4.99
CA PRO A 220 12.34 -23.33 -6.13
C PRO A 220 12.80 -24.75 -5.91
N ASP A 221 13.93 -24.97 -5.24
CA ASP A 221 14.49 -26.32 -5.00
C ASP A 221 13.55 -27.20 -4.15
N VAL A 222 12.89 -26.61 -3.15
CA VAL A 222 11.92 -27.32 -2.30
C VAL A 222 10.65 -27.62 -3.10
N ILE A 223 10.17 -26.66 -3.89
CA ILE A 223 8.99 -26.82 -4.76
C ILE A 223 9.26 -27.97 -5.73
N LYS A 224 10.41 -27.97 -6.42
CA LYS A 224 10.80 -29.04 -7.35
C LYS A 224 10.84 -30.41 -6.68
N THR A 225 11.33 -30.46 -5.44
CA THR A 225 11.41 -31.73 -4.68
C THR A 225 10.04 -32.25 -4.26
N VAL A 226 9.10 -31.35 -3.88
CA VAL A 226 7.82 -31.73 -3.29
C VAL A 226 6.72 -31.89 -4.35
N THR A 227 6.63 -30.94 -5.29
CA THR A 227 5.55 -30.90 -6.30
C THR A 227 6.01 -31.34 -7.70
N GLY A 228 7.33 -31.37 -7.96
CA GLY A 228 7.90 -31.66 -9.27
C GLY A 228 7.90 -30.46 -10.23
N GLU A 229 7.42 -29.31 -9.81
CA GLU A 229 7.40 -28.08 -10.62
C GLU A 229 8.81 -27.51 -10.75
N ASP A 230 9.19 -27.12 -11.96
CA ASP A 230 10.47 -26.46 -12.25
C ASP A 230 10.20 -24.97 -12.53
N VAL A 231 10.65 -24.10 -11.63
CA VAL A 231 10.38 -22.67 -11.65
C VAL A 231 11.62 -21.90 -11.19
N THR A 232 11.90 -20.77 -11.80
CA THR A 232 12.98 -19.88 -11.37
C THR A 232 12.57 -19.04 -10.14
N GLN A 233 13.53 -18.45 -9.45
CA GLN A 233 13.25 -17.54 -8.32
C GLN A 233 12.42 -16.34 -8.76
N GLU A 234 12.71 -15.78 -9.95
CA GLU A 234 12.01 -14.63 -10.49
C GLU A 234 10.57 -14.98 -10.90
N GLU A 235 10.35 -16.11 -11.55
CA GLU A 235 9.01 -16.58 -11.92
C GLU A 235 8.16 -16.92 -10.70
N LEU A 236 8.77 -17.43 -9.62
CA LEU A 236 8.07 -17.81 -8.39
C LEU A 236 7.71 -16.61 -7.54
N GLY A 237 8.63 -15.67 -7.34
CA GLY A 237 8.49 -14.64 -6.35
C GLY A 237 9.18 -13.31 -6.70
N GLY A 238 9.45 -13.03 -7.97
CA GLY A 238 9.97 -11.76 -8.43
C GLY A 238 8.95 -10.63 -8.31
N ALA A 239 9.41 -9.40 -8.46
CA ALA A 239 8.61 -8.20 -8.26
C ALA A 239 7.34 -8.18 -9.14
N HIS A 240 7.46 -8.48 -10.42
CA HIS A 240 6.31 -8.55 -11.34
C HIS A 240 5.35 -9.70 -11.02
N THR A 241 5.82 -10.84 -10.54
CA THR A 241 4.94 -11.92 -10.10
C THR A 241 4.05 -11.45 -8.95
N HIS A 242 4.61 -10.69 -8.02
CA HIS A 242 3.86 -10.16 -6.89
C HIS A 242 3.02 -8.93 -7.23
N MET A 243 3.39 -8.16 -8.25
CA MET A 243 2.54 -7.09 -8.77
C MET A 243 1.37 -7.65 -9.58
N ASP A 244 1.63 -8.48 -10.60
CA ASP A 244 0.64 -8.80 -11.62
C ASP A 244 -0.28 -9.98 -11.24
N LYS A 245 0.23 -10.94 -10.43
CA LYS A 245 -0.48 -12.19 -10.13
C LYS A 245 -1.02 -12.26 -8.71
N SER A 246 -0.18 -11.99 -7.69
CA SER A 246 -0.58 -12.15 -6.29
C SER A 246 -1.10 -10.88 -5.63
N GLY A 247 -0.82 -9.70 -6.20
CA GLY A 247 -1.18 -8.42 -5.61
C GLY A 247 -0.47 -8.10 -4.29
N THR A 248 0.64 -8.80 -4.01
CA THR A 248 1.42 -8.57 -2.78
C THR A 248 2.24 -7.29 -2.85
N ALA A 249 2.85 -6.99 -4.02
CA ALA A 249 3.60 -5.76 -4.23
C ALA A 249 2.64 -4.59 -4.53
N HIS A 250 2.90 -3.46 -3.88
CA HIS A 250 2.16 -2.22 -4.10
C HIS A 250 2.82 -1.35 -5.16
N TYR A 251 4.15 -1.44 -5.29
CA TYR A 251 4.94 -0.78 -6.32
C TYR A 251 6.12 -1.65 -6.74
N VAL A 252 6.44 -1.65 -8.03
CA VAL A 252 7.64 -2.27 -8.60
C VAL A 252 8.57 -1.17 -9.08
N ALA A 253 9.68 -1.02 -8.37
CA ALA A 253 10.68 -0.02 -8.67
C ALA A 253 11.70 -0.55 -9.68
N SER A 254 12.13 0.29 -10.62
CA SER A 254 13.15 -0.02 -11.62
C SER A 254 14.56 -0.15 -11.02
N GLY A 255 14.78 0.34 -9.80
CA GLY A 255 16.03 0.30 -9.06
C GLY A 255 15.86 0.76 -7.63
N GLU A 256 16.94 0.69 -6.83
CA GLU A 256 16.86 1.07 -5.41
C GLU A 256 16.53 2.57 -5.23
N GLN A 257 17.04 3.46 -6.10
CA GLN A 257 16.72 4.89 -6.03
C GLN A 257 15.23 5.16 -6.32
N ASP A 258 14.66 4.56 -7.34
CA ASP A 258 13.24 4.68 -7.67
C ASP A 258 12.35 4.19 -6.50
N ALA A 259 12.78 3.12 -5.80
CA ALA A 259 12.09 2.68 -4.60
C ALA A 259 12.14 3.72 -3.46
N PHE A 260 13.25 4.43 -3.30
CA PHE A 260 13.38 5.50 -2.30
C PHE A 260 12.52 6.71 -2.67
N ASP A 261 12.51 7.09 -3.93
CA ASP A 261 11.71 8.21 -4.44
C ASP A 261 10.21 7.92 -4.25
N TYR A 262 9.75 6.71 -4.59
CA TYR A 262 8.37 6.29 -4.33
C TYR A 262 8.00 6.35 -2.84
N VAL A 263 8.90 5.95 -1.93
CA VAL A 263 8.62 6.03 -0.48
C VAL A 263 8.53 7.48 -0.01
N ARG A 264 9.36 8.39 -0.55
CA ARG A 264 9.27 9.83 -0.26
C ARG A 264 7.91 10.38 -0.70
N ASP A 265 7.51 10.07 -1.93
CA ASP A 265 6.21 10.49 -2.49
C ASP A 265 5.06 9.92 -1.66
N LEU A 266 5.08 8.62 -1.34
CA LEU A 266 4.06 7.97 -0.52
C LEU A 266 3.93 8.63 0.86
N LEU A 267 5.06 8.91 1.53
CA LEU A 267 5.04 9.59 2.83
C LEU A 267 4.49 11.02 2.73
N SER A 268 4.59 11.68 1.58
CA SER A 268 4.03 13.02 1.38
C SER A 268 2.50 13.06 1.50
N TYR A 269 1.83 11.91 1.35
CA TYR A 269 0.38 11.75 1.48
C TYR A 269 -0.05 11.19 2.84
N LEU A 270 0.83 10.47 3.56
CA LEU A 270 0.47 9.79 4.79
C LEU A 270 0.70 10.66 6.04
N PRO A 271 -0.18 10.65 7.04
CA PRO A 271 0.10 11.26 8.34
C PRO A 271 1.16 10.43 9.09
N PRO A 272 1.79 10.98 10.14
CA PRO A 272 2.75 10.22 10.96
C PRO A 272 2.09 9.07 11.74
N ASN A 273 0.81 9.17 12.06
CA ASN A 273 0.04 8.16 12.82
C ASN A 273 -1.47 8.42 12.68
N ASN A 274 -2.26 7.52 13.24
CA ASN A 274 -3.73 7.55 13.18
C ASN A 274 -4.41 8.69 13.97
N TYR A 275 -3.68 9.48 14.75
CA TYR A 275 -4.22 10.65 15.46
C TYR A 275 -3.99 11.94 14.71
N ALA A 276 -3.06 11.97 13.78
CA ALA A 276 -2.74 13.13 12.98
C ALA A 276 -3.59 13.20 11.72
N ASP A 277 -3.87 14.41 11.27
CA ASP A 277 -4.48 14.63 9.96
C ASP A 277 -3.47 14.35 8.83
N PRO A 278 -3.94 13.93 7.65
CA PRO A 278 -3.12 13.82 6.46
C PRO A 278 -2.43 15.13 6.12
N PRO A 279 -1.25 15.12 5.49
CA PRO A 279 -0.60 16.34 5.02
C PRO A 279 -1.50 17.12 4.08
N GLN A 280 -1.59 18.43 4.32
CA GLN A 280 -2.38 19.37 3.53
C GLN A 280 -1.47 20.48 3.02
N LEU A 281 -1.57 20.81 1.73
CA LEU A 281 -0.92 21.97 1.14
C LEU A 281 -1.81 23.21 1.33
N SER A 282 -1.20 24.33 1.68
CA SER A 282 -1.94 25.59 1.80
C SER A 282 -2.21 26.16 0.41
N VAL A 283 -3.44 26.12 -0.01
CA VAL A 283 -3.91 26.73 -1.26
C VAL A 283 -4.93 27.83 -0.95
N PRO A 284 -5.01 28.91 -1.75
CA PRO A 284 -6.04 29.92 -1.60
C PRO A 284 -7.43 29.33 -1.85
N VAL A 285 -8.38 29.57 -0.95
CA VAL A 285 -9.77 29.19 -1.19
C VAL A 285 -10.34 30.05 -2.30
N PRO A 286 -10.87 29.48 -3.38
CA PRO A 286 -11.47 30.25 -4.48
C PRO A 286 -12.65 31.10 -3.99
N GLU A 287 -12.72 32.34 -4.46
CA GLU A 287 -13.88 33.22 -4.22
C GLU A 287 -14.95 32.99 -5.30
N GLY A 288 -16.23 33.13 -4.94
CA GLY A 288 -17.36 33.00 -5.86
C GLY A 288 -17.92 31.57 -5.92
N SER A 289 -18.67 31.30 -6.97
CA SER A 289 -19.29 29.99 -7.23
C SER A 289 -18.29 29.01 -7.87
N ILE A 290 -18.66 27.72 -7.92
CA ILE A 290 -17.89 26.71 -8.67
C ILE A 290 -17.75 27.12 -10.14
N GLU A 291 -18.84 27.63 -10.73
CA GLU A 291 -18.88 28.05 -12.14
C GLU A 291 -17.93 29.24 -12.45
N ASP A 292 -17.72 30.13 -11.47
CA ASP A 292 -16.79 31.26 -11.62
C ASP A 292 -15.31 30.86 -11.59
N ASN A 293 -15.02 29.63 -11.14
CA ASN A 293 -13.67 29.11 -10.91
C ASN A 293 -13.29 27.90 -11.78
N LEU A 294 -14.06 27.63 -12.84
CA LEU A 294 -13.75 26.53 -13.76
C LEU A 294 -12.47 26.81 -14.54
N THR A 295 -11.60 25.80 -14.61
CA THR A 295 -10.40 25.79 -15.45
C THR A 295 -10.68 25.22 -16.85
N GLU A 296 -9.71 25.32 -17.77
CA GLU A 296 -9.83 24.66 -19.08
C GLU A 296 -9.88 23.13 -18.93
N GLU A 297 -9.11 22.56 -17.99
CA GLU A 297 -9.09 21.13 -17.65
C GLU A 297 -10.45 20.67 -17.08
N ASP A 298 -11.06 21.46 -16.20
CA ASP A 298 -12.42 21.17 -15.74
C ASP A 298 -13.41 21.07 -16.91
N LEU A 299 -13.33 21.99 -17.88
CA LEU A 299 -14.23 22.02 -19.04
C LEU A 299 -14.03 20.83 -19.98
N GLU A 300 -12.82 20.27 -20.08
CA GLU A 300 -12.54 19.07 -20.85
C GLU A 300 -13.33 17.86 -20.37
N LEU A 301 -13.62 17.75 -19.07
CA LEU A 301 -14.44 16.67 -18.51
C LEU A 301 -15.82 16.58 -19.16
N ASN A 302 -16.39 17.67 -19.65
CA ASN A 302 -17.71 17.68 -20.30
C ASN A 302 -17.78 16.86 -21.59
N THR A 303 -16.64 16.57 -22.23
CA THR A 303 -16.55 15.85 -23.49
C THR A 303 -15.77 14.53 -23.40
N LEU A 304 -15.29 14.18 -22.21
CA LEU A 304 -14.42 13.01 -22.03
C LEU A 304 -15.19 11.69 -22.14
N ILE A 305 -16.42 11.64 -21.59
CA ILE A 305 -17.23 10.42 -21.64
C ILE A 305 -17.84 10.23 -23.03
N PRO A 306 -17.59 9.08 -23.69
CA PRO A 306 -18.20 8.79 -24.98
C PRO A 306 -19.74 8.72 -24.92
N ASP A 307 -20.41 9.17 -25.98
CA ASP A 307 -21.88 9.09 -26.10
C ASP A 307 -22.39 7.65 -26.03
N SER A 308 -21.65 6.70 -26.62
CA SER A 308 -22.01 5.30 -26.57
C SER A 308 -21.63 4.68 -25.20
N PRO A 309 -22.59 4.09 -24.46
CA PRO A 309 -22.32 3.45 -23.18
C PRO A 309 -21.43 2.20 -23.32
N ASN A 310 -21.25 1.69 -24.54
CA ASN A 310 -20.40 0.52 -24.81
C ASN A 310 -18.97 0.89 -25.23
N GLN A 311 -18.69 2.17 -25.49
CA GLN A 311 -17.35 2.64 -25.79
C GLN A 311 -16.59 2.88 -24.49
N PRO A 312 -15.46 2.18 -24.24
CA PRO A 312 -14.64 2.42 -23.06
C PRO A 312 -13.88 3.74 -23.17
N TYR A 313 -13.53 4.29 -22.01
CA TYR A 313 -12.60 5.42 -21.85
C TYR A 313 -11.64 5.10 -20.70
N ASP A 314 -10.52 5.79 -20.65
CA ASP A 314 -9.55 5.63 -19.56
C ASP A 314 -9.94 6.51 -18.37
N MET A 315 -10.23 5.90 -17.23
CA MET A 315 -10.60 6.62 -16.02
C MET A 315 -9.43 7.47 -15.45
N HIS A 316 -8.18 7.17 -15.80
CA HIS A 316 -7.06 8.02 -15.43
C HIS A 316 -7.19 9.45 -15.96
N GLU A 317 -7.78 9.61 -17.13
CA GLU A 317 -8.06 10.93 -17.72
C GLU A 317 -9.02 11.77 -16.85
N VAL A 318 -9.96 11.13 -16.15
CA VAL A 318 -10.83 11.81 -15.18
C VAL A 318 -10.07 12.10 -13.89
N ILE A 319 -9.29 11.12 -13.40
CA ILE A 319 -8.55 11.24 -12.15
C ILE A 319 -7.57 12.41 -12.20
N THR A 320 -6.76 12.49 -13.26
CA THR A 320 -5.75 13.55 -13.37
C THR A 320 -6.38 14.93 -13.41
N ARG A 321 -7.47 15.12 -14.17
CA ARG A 321 -8.15 16.43 -14.28
C ARG A 321 -8.86 16.91 -13.01
N ILE A 322 -9.12 16.03 -12.06
CA ILE A 322 -9.70 16.44 -10.75
C ILE A 322 -8.64 16.64 -9.67
N LEU A 323 -7.41 16.17 -9.88
CA LEU A 323 -6.32 16.30 -8.93
C LEU A 323 -5.51 17.59 -9.17
N ASP A 324 -4.87 18.05 -8.10
CA ASP A 324 -3.94 19.17 -8.18
C ASP A 324 -2.69 18.76 -8.96
N ASP A 325 -2.25 19.60 -9.89
CA ASP A 325 -1.03 19.41 -10.70
C ASP A 325 -0.98 18.08 -11.48
N ASP A 326 -2.14 17.45 -11.75
CA ASP A 326 -2.29 16.13 -12.39
C ASP A 326 -1.55 15.00 -11.64
N GLU A 327 -1.12 15.25 -10.40
CA GLU A 327 -0.33 14.31 -9.61
C GLU A 327 -1.18 13.18 -9.03
N PHE A 328 -0.92 11.96 -9.49
CA PHE A 328 -1.56 10.75 -8.99
C PHE A 328 -0.55 9.66 -8.66
N LEU A 329 -0.43 9.31 -7.40
CA LEU A 329 0.39 8.18 -6.93
C LEU A 329 -0.44 6.90 -6.94
N GLU A 330 -0.46 6.20 -8.06
CA GLU A 330 -1.19 4.94 -8.20
C GLU A 330 -0.55 3.83 -7.38
N VAL A 331 -1.38 3.04 -6.69
CA VAL A 331 -0.97 1.89 -5.90
C VAL A 331 -1.44 0.61 -6.58
N GLN A 332 -0.57 -0.41 -6.68
CA GLN A 332 -0.88 -1.69 -7.34
C GLN A 332 -1.37 -1.54 -8.79
N ALA A 333 -0.75 -0.67 -9.57
CA ALA A 333 -1.14 -0.38 -10.96
C ALA A 333 -1.21 -1.63 -11.87
N GLY A 334 -0.35 -2.64 -11.63
CA GLY A 334 -0.33 -3.90 -12.40
C GLY A 334 -1.38 -4.93 -11.95
N TYR A 335 -1.90 -4.83 -10.72
CA TYR A 335 -2.85 -5.79 -10.16
C TYR A 335 -4.29 -5.33 -10.26
N ALA A 336 -5.21 -6.25 -10.60
CA ALA A 336 -6.64 -5.98 -10.69
C ALA A 336 -6.93 -4.62 -11.38
N ARG A 337 -6.49 -4.50 -12.63
CA ARG A 337 -6.49 -3.25 -13.41
C ARG A 337 -7.88 -2.68 -13.69
N ASN A 338 -8.93 -3.46 -13.44
CA ASN A 338 -10.34 -3.05 -13.52
C ASN A 338 -10.78 -2.14 -12.36
N ILE A 339 -9.93 -1.97 -11.34
CA ILE A 339 -10.07 -0.96 -10.29
C ILE A 339 -8.76 -0.22 -10.08
N ILE A 340 -8.85 1.11 -10.03
CA ILE A 340 -7.72 2.02 -9.80
C ILE A 340 -7.77 2.47 -8.35
N ILE A 341 -6.64 2.45 -7.66
CA ILE A 341 -6.48 3.00 -6.32
C ILE A 341 -5.18 3.82 -6.24
N GLY A 342 -5.18 4.87 -5.48
CA GLY A 342 -3.99 5.71 -5.30
C GLY A 342 -4.27 6.97 -4.51
N PHE A 343 -3.25 7.78 -4.35
CA PHE A 343 -3.30 9.04 -3.62
C PHE A 343 -3.12 10.23 -4.57
N GLY A 344 -3.76 11.32 -4.22
CA GLY A 344 -3.59 12.61 -4.88
C GLY A 344 -4.03 13.74 -3.97
N ARG A 345 -4.13 14.94 -4.50
CA ARG A 345 -4.62 16.10 -3.76
C ARG A 345 -5.74 16.80 -4.53
N VAL A 346 -6.70 17.32 -3.80
CA VAL A 346 -7.74 18.21 -4.34
C VAL A 346 -7.82 19.42 -3.42
N ASP A 347 -7.57 20.60 -3.95
CA ASP A 347 -7.54 21.84 -3.17
C ASP A 347 -6.57 21.75 -1.97
N GLY A 348 -5.41 21.13 -2.20
CA GLY A 348 -4.36 20.88 -1.20
C GLY A 348 -4.65 19.73 -0.23
N HIS A 349 -5.86 19.19 -0.17
CA HIS A 349 -6.23 18.09 0.71
C HIS A 349 -5.77 16.75 0.12
N THR A 350 -5.05 15.97 0.89
CA THR A 350 -4.76 14.58 0.53
C THR A 350 -6.04 13.76 0.45
N VAL A 351 -6.22 13.01 -0.64
CA VAL A 351 -7.35 12.11 -0.86
C VAL A 351 -6.88 10.74 -1.34
N GLY A 352 -7.61 9.70 -0.96
CA GLY A 352 -7.52 8.38 -1.58
C GLY A 352 -8.54 8.27 -2.71
N ILE A 353 -8.10 7.89 -3.89
CA ILE A 353 -8.96 7.65 -5.06
C ILE A 353 -9.28 6.16 -5.16
N VAL A 354 -10.54 5.82 -5.37
CA VAL A 354 -11.00 4.48 -5.74
C VAL A 354 -11.91 4.61 -6.96
N ALA A 355 -11.50 4.06 -8.10
CA ALA A 355 -12.20 4.26 -9.35
C ALA A 355 -12.33 2.98 -10.18
N ASN A 356 -13.46 2.77 -10.85
CA ASN A 356 -13.59 1.69 -11.82
C ASN A 356 -12.84 2.06 -13.11
N GLN A 357 -12.19 1.07 -13.76
CA GLN A 357 -11.50 1.27 -15.04
C GLN A 357 -12.28 0.63 -16.20
N PRO A 358 -13.03 1.42 -16.99
CA PRO A 358 -13.87 0.87 -18.07
C PRO A 358 -13.10 0.16 -19.18
N THR A 359 -11.82 0.46 -19.36
CA THR A 359 -10.97 -0.21 -20.36
C THR A 359 -10.61 -1.66 -19.97
N GLN A 360 -10.84 -2.04 -18.70
CA GLN A 360 -10.54 -3.36 -18.17
C GLN A 360 -11.84 -4.02 -17.67
N PHE A 361 -12.26 -5.13 -18.26
CA PHE A 361 -13.52 -5.83 -17.93
C PHE A 361 -14.74 -4.90 -17.84
N ALA A 362 -14.76 -3.82 -18.65
CA ALA A 362 -15.80 -2.78 -18.63
C ALA A 362 -16.02 -2.14 -17.25
N GLY A 363 -15.03 -2.17 -16.35
CA GLY A 363 -15.15 -1.69 -14.97
C GLY A 363 -15.85 -2.65 -14.01
N CYS A 364 -16.14 -3.90 -14.41
CA CYS A 364 -16.73 -4.90 -13.52
C CYS A 364 -15.84 -5.15 -12.30
N LEU A 365 -16.47 -5.41 -11.15
CA LEU A 365 -15.78 -5.88 -9.95
C LEU A 365 -15.59 -7.40 -10.02
N ASP A 366 -14.37 -7.84 -9.80
CA ASP A 366 -14.02 -9.24 -9.60
C ASP A 366 -13.45 -9.47 -8.19
N ILE A 367 -13.03 -10.68 -7.92
CA ILE A 367 -12.42 -11.08 -6.64
C ILE A 367 -11.24 -10.16 -6.30
N ASN A 368 -10.33 -9.96 -7.24
CA ASN A 368 -9.09 -9.24 -7.02
C ASN A 368 -9.32 -7.74 -6.86
N ALA A 369 -10.21 -7.15 -7.67
CA ALA A 369 -10.62 -5.76 -7.53
C ALA A 369 -11.29 -5.49 -6.18
N SER A 370 -12.13 -6.41 -5.72
CA SER A 370 -12.79 -6.31 -4.42
C SER A 370 -11.79 -6.31 -3.25
N GLU A 371 -10.78 -7.17 -3.30
CA GLU A 371 -9.74 -7.23 -2.26
C GLU A 371 -8.79 -6.03 -2.30
N LYS A 372 -8.34 -5.63 -3.48
CA LYS A 372 -7.49 -4.45 -3.70
C LYS A 372 -8.15 -3.19 -3.13
N ALA A 373 -9.39 -2.90 -3.55
CA ALA A 373 -10.11 -1.74 -3.09
C ALA A 373 -10.42 -1.79 -1.58
N ALA A 374 -10.87 -2.94 -1.05
CA ALA A 374 -11.20 -3.09 0.37
C ALA A 374 -9.98 -2.81 1.26
N ARG A 375 -8.80 -3.32 0.91
CA ARG A 375 -7.56 -3.06 1.66
C ARG A 375 -7.19 -1.58 1.64
N PHE A 376 -7.26 -0.94 0.48
CA PHE A 376 -6.93 0.47 0.31
C PHE A 376 -7.88 1.39 1.09
N ILE A 377 -9.20 1.13 1.04
CA ILE A 377 -10.20 1.87 1.80
C ILE A 377 -9.91 1.80 3.30
N ARG A 378 -9.55 0.62 3.82
CA ARG A 378 -9.18 0.46 5.23
C ARG A 378 -7.90 1.22 5.58
N THR A 379 -6.93 1.24 4.68
CA THR A 379 -5.70 2.03 4.86
C THR A 379 -6.02 3.52 4.93
N CYS A 380 -6.85 4.04 4.03
CA CYS A 380 -7.31 5.42 4.07
C CYS A 380 -8.04 5.74 5.39
N ASP A 381 -8.96 4.87 5.82
CA ASP A 381 -9.71 5.07 7.05
C ASP A 381 -8.81 5.04 8.30
N CYS A 382 -7.83 4.13 8.36
CA CYS A 382 -6.86 4.07 9.45
C CYS A 382 -6.04 5.36 9.59
N PHE A 383 -5.77 6.05 8.49
CA PHE A 383 -4.90 7.22 8.45
C PHE A 383 -5.65 8.53 8.14
N ASN A 384 -6.93 8.58 8.42
CA ASN A 384 -7.78 9.79 8.30
C ASN A 384 -7.81 10.40 6.89
N ILE A 385 -7.55 9.61 5.85
CA ILE A 385 -7.51 10.08 4.45
C ILE A 385 -8.91 10.02 3.86
N PRO A 386 -9.52 11.15 3.44
CA PRO A 386 -10.80 11.18 2.75
C PRO A 386 -10.77 10.33 1.47
N ILE A 387 -11.89 9.71 1.12
CA ILE A 387 -11.99 8.84 -0.04
C ILE A 387 -12.89 9.49 -1.10
N VAL A 388 -12.37 9.61 -2.31
CA VAL A 388 -13.11 10.03 -3.51
C VAL A 388 -13.31 8.80 -4.39
N LEU A 389 -14.57 8.54 -4.74
CA LEU A 389 -14.96 7.41 -5.57
C LEU A 389 -15.43 7.90 -6.93
N LEU A 390 -14.88 7.31 -8.00
CA LEU A 390 -15.34 7.54 -9.38
C LEU A 390 -15.97 6.26 -9.90
N VAL A 391 -17.27 6.29 -10.16
CA VAL A 391 -18.06 5.07 -10.39
C VAL A 391 -18.49 4.95 -11.84
N ASP A 392 -18.02 3.89 -12.51
CA ASP A 392 -18.51 3.37 -13.77
C ASP A 392 -18.47 1.84 -13.73
N VAL A 393 -19.50 1.22 -13.14
CA VAL A 393 -19.52 -0.21 -12.83
C VAL A 393 -20.80 -0.89 -13.33
N PRO A 394 -20.73 -1.82 -14.30
CA PRO A 394 -21.90 -2.54 -14.78
C PRO A 394 -22.32 -3.70 -13.89
N GLY A 395 -21.51 -4.10 -12.92
CA GLY A 395 -21.82 -5.21 -12.01
C GLY A 395 -20.59 -5.93 -11.51
N PHE A 396 -20.79 -7.06 -10.85
CA PHE A 396 -19.75 -8.04 -10.57
C PHE A 396 -19.52 -8.91 -11.80
N LEU A 397 -18.25 -9.31 -12.01
CA LEU A 397 -17.86 -10.16 -13.13
C LEU A 397 -18.51 -11.54 -12.99
N PRO A 398 -19.35 -11.99 -13.94
CA PRO A 398 -19.97 -13.30 -13.87
C PRO A 398 -19.00 -14.41 -14.26
N GLY A 399 -19.27 -15.63 -13.78
CA GLY A 399 -18.54 -16.82 -14.21
C GLY A 399 -18.32 -17.82 -13.07
N THR A 400 -18.22 -19.10 -13.44
CA THR A 400 -18.01 -20.19 -12.45
C THR A 400 -16.68 -20.03 -11.71
N GLU A 401 -15.64 -19.50 -12.36
CA GLU A 401 -14.36 -19.21 -11.74
C GLU A 401 -14.53 -18.20 -10.59
N GLN A 402 -15.27 -17.11 -10.83
CA GLN A 402 -15.55 -16.10 -9.81
C GLN A 402 -16.38 -16.68 -8.66
N GLU A 403 -17.44 -17.44 -8.97
CA GLU A 403 -18.30 -18.06 -7.95
C GLU A 403 -17.52 -19.08 -7.10
N TYR A 404 -16.78 -19.99 -7.72
CA TYR A 404 -16.05 -21.05 -7.00
C TYR A 404 -14.87 -20.49 -6.18
N ASN A 405 -14.24 -19.41 -6.63
CA ASN A 405 -13.17 -18.74 -5.90
C ASN A 405 -13.69 -17.71 -4.88
N GLY A 406 -15.02 -17.61 -4.70
CA GLY A 406 -15.64 -16.92 -3.58
C GLY A 406 -15.90 -15.44 -3.78
N ILE A 407 -16.36 -15.03 -4.97
CA ILE A 407 -16.73 -13.63 -5.26
C ILE A 407 -17.72 -13.06 -4.24
N ILE A 408 -18.66 -13.86 -3.72
CA ILE A 408 -19.64 -13.43 -2.72
C ILE A 408 -18.94 -12.97 -1.44
N ARG A 409 -18.02 -13.78 -0.91
CA ARG A 409 -17.27 -13.48 0.31
C ARG A 409 -16.33 -12.28 0.10
N ARG A 410 -15.63 -12.24 -1.03
CA ARG A 410 -14.65 -11.21 -1.33
C ARG A 410 -15.32 -9.88 -1.72
N GLY A 411 -16.42 -9.92 -2.45
CA GLY A 411 -17.26 -8.74 -2.68
C GLY A 411 -17.89 -8.19 -1.40
N ALA A 412 -18.30 -9.06 -0.48
CA ALA A 412 -18.77 -8.65 0.85
C ALA A 412 -17.67 -7.96 1.68
N LYS A 413 -16.40 -8.30 1.45
CA LYS A 413 -15.25 -7.59 2.07
C LYS A 413 -15.20 -6.12 1.66
N LEU A 414 -15.46 -5.83 0.40
CA LEU A 414 -15.50 -4.45 -0.11
C LEU A 414 -16.68 -3.66 0.49
N LEU A 415 -17.88 -4.25 0.52
CA LEU A 415 -19.04 -3.68 1.24
C LEU A 415 -18.70 -3.34 2.69
N TYR A 416 -18.07 -4.29 3.36
CA TYR A 416 -17.69 -4.11 4.76
C TYR A 416 -16.71 -2.94 4.95
N ALA A 417 -15.69 -2.84 4.09
CA ALA A 417 -14.71 -1.76 4.17
C ALA A 417 -15.33 -0.37 4.02
N TYR A 418 -16.23 -0.19 3.05
CA TYR A 418 -16.95 1.07 2.90
C TYR A 418 -17.91 1.37 4.05
N GLY A 419 -18.65 0.36 4.51
CA GLY A 419 -19.62 0.54 5.60
C GLY A 419 -18.96 0.80 6.95
N GLU A 420 -17.74 0.33 7.17
CA GLU A 420 -16.99 0.55 8.41
C GLU A 420 -16.20 1.86 8.39
N ALA A 421 -15.79 2.35 7.22
CA ALA A 421 -14.97 3.56 7.07
C ALA A 421 -15.67 4.80 7.63
N THR A 422 -14.95 5.54 8.48
CA THR A 422 -15.41 6.74 9.20
C THR A 422 -14.98 8.04 8.55
N VAL A 423 -13.97 8.01 7.68
CA VAL A 423 -13.48 9.19 6.95
C VAL A 423 -14.53 9.75 6.00
N ALA A 424 -14.32 10.97 5.52
CA ALA A 424 -15.17 11.55 4.49
C ALA A 424 -15.18 10.68 3.24
N LYS A 425 -16.37 10.43 2.69
CA LYS A 425 -16.59 9.63 1.48
C LYS A 425 -17.39 10.44 0.48
N ILE A 426 -16.78 10.75 -0.66
CA ILE A 426 -17.38 11.55 -1.74
C ILE A 426 -17.47 10.65 -2.98
N THR A 427 -18.67 10.40 -3.46
CA THR A 427 -18.92 9.54 -4.61
C THR A 427 -19.38 10.37 -5.81
N VAL A 428 -18.76 10.14 -6.95
CA VAL A 428 -19.14 10.71 -8.25
C VAL A 428 -19.48 9.56 -9.19
N ILE A 429 -20.75 9.47 -9.60
CA ILE A 429 -21.20 8.48 -10.58
C ILE A 429 -21.03 9.09 -11.97
N THR A 430 -20.02 8.62 -12.71
CA THR A 430 -19.67 9.16 -14.03
C THR A 430 -20.52 8.57 -15.15
N ARG A 431 -20.82 7.26 -15.08
CA ARG A 431 -21.61 6.57 -16.09
C ARG A 431 -22.42 5.42 -15.48
N LYS A 432 -22.01 4.15 -15.61
CA LYS A 432 -22.78 2.99 -15.15
C LYS A 432 -22.70 2.81 -13.63
N ALA A 433 -23.82 2.47 -13.02
CA ALA A 433 -23.91 2.05 -11.62
C ALA A 433 -25.07 1.05 -11.48
N TYR A 434 -24.82 -0.24 -11.75
CA TYR A 434 -25.86 -1.26 -11.85
C TYR A 434 -25.86 -2.26 -10.71
N GLY A 435 -27.05 -2.61 -10.25
CA GLY A 435 -27.32 -3.70 -9.35
C GLY A 435 -26.58 -3.61 -8.02
N GLY A 436 -26.07 -4.74 -7.53
CA GLY A 436 -25.32 -4.79 -6.28
C GLY A 436 -24.03 -3.98 -6.29
N ALA A 437 -23.43 -3.78 -7.46
CA ALA A 437 -22.21 -2.98 -7.59
C ALA A 437 -22.45 -1.48 -7.35
N TYR A 438 -23.64 -0.94 -7.69
CA TYR A 438 -24.06 0.40 -7.26
C TYR A 438 -23.96 0.53 -5.73
N CYS A 439 -24.50 -0.44 -4.98
CA CYS A 439 -24.44 -0.40 -3.52
C CYS A 439 -23.00 -0.46 -3.02
N VAL A 440 -22.18 -1.35 -3.61
CA VAL A 440 -20.82 -1.64 -3.15
C VAL A 440 -19.87 -0.48 -3.41
N MET A 441 -20.03 0.26 -4.51
CA MET A 441 -19.16 1.38 -4.87
C MET A 441 -19.53 2.69 -4.18
N GLY A 442 -19.79 2.62 -2.87
CA GLY A 442 -19.98 3.79 -2.03
C GLY A 442 -21.28 4.56 -2.31
N SER A 443 -22.43 3.85 -2.37
CA SER A 443 -23.73 4.50 -2.46
C SER A 443 -24.05 5.35 -1.22
N LYS A 444 -25.03 6.23 -1.35
CA LYS A 444 -25.51 7.08 -0.24
C LYS A 444 -25.90 6.23 0.96
N GLU A 445 -26.63 5.14 0.74
CA GLU A 445 -27.11 4.22 1.77
C GLU A 445 -25.99 3.41 2.44
N MET A 446 -24.86 3.26 1.77
CA MET A 446 -23.64 2.67 2.34
C MET A 446 -22.75 3.71 3.07
N GLY A 447 -23.28 4.91 3.27
CA GLY A 447 -22.66 5.94 4.09
C GLY A 447 -21.72 6.89 3.33
N ALA A 448 -21.92 7.09 2.02
CA ALA A 448 -21.32 8.23 1.33
C ALA A 448 -21.87 9.53 1.93
N ASP A 449 -20.98 10.46 2.24
CA ASP A 449 -21.38 11.77 2.81
C ASP A 449 -21.96 12.68 1.72
N VAL A 450 -21.31 12.68 0.56
CA VAL A 450 -21.76 13.39 -0.64
C VAL A 450 -21.74 12.40 -1.80
N ASN A 451 -22.85 12.32 -2.54
CA ASN A 451 -23.00 11.48 -3.71
C ASN A 451 -23.59 12.30 -4.86
N VAL A 452 -22.80 12.52 -5.89
CA VAL A 452 -23.22 13.27 -7.08
C VAL A 452 -23.13 12.40 -8.33
N ALA A 453 -23.92 12.74 -9.34
CA ALA A 453 -23.91 12.04 -10.60
C ALA A 453 -23.72 13.01 -11.77
N TRP A 454 -23.07 12.56 -12.83
CA TRP A 454 -23.06 13.26 -14.10
C TRP A 454 -24.37 13.02 -14.86
N PRO A 455 -24.75 13.87 -15.82
CA PRO A 455 -25.91 13.61 -16.69
C PRO A 455 -25.81 12.31 -17.48
N THR A 456 -24.58 11.83 -17.73
CA THR A 456 -24.27 10.56 -18.39
C THR A 456 -24.47 9.33 -17.49
N ALA A 457 -24.78 9.53 -16.20
CA ALA A 457 -24.94 8.43 -15.24
C ALA A 457 -26.16 7.57 -15.58
N GLN A 458 -25.96 6.27 -15.48
CA GLN A 458 -26.97 5.23 -15.66
C GLN A 458 -27.10 4.42 -14.36
N ILE A 459 -28.12 4.73 -13.57
CA ILE A 459 -28.33 4.12 -12.25
C ILE A 459 -29.55 3.23 -12.31
N ALA A 460 -29.37 1.91 -12.23
CA ALA A 460 -30.44 0.93 -12.36
C ALA A 460 -30.15 -0.42 -11.70
N VAL A 461 -31.16 -1.25 -11.56
CA VAL A 461 -31.00 -2.65 -11.09
C VAL A 461 -30.16 -3.46 -12.07
N MET A 462 -30.33 -3.23 -13.39
CA MET A 462 -29.54 -3.84 -14.46
C MET A 462 -29.61 -2.97 -15.71
N GLY A 463 -28.68 -3.18 -16.64
CA GLY A 463 -28.70 -2.49 -17.93
C GLY A 463 -29.95 -2.83 -18.76
N ALA A 464 -30.38 -1.91 -19.59
CA ALA A 464 -31.65 -2.00 -20.34
C ALA A 464 -31.78 -3.27 -21.20
N SER A 465 -30.67 -3.72 -21.83
CA SER A 465 -30.70 -4.94 -22.66
C SER A 465 -31.09 -6.20 -21.87
N GLY A 466 -30.64 -6.31 -20.61
CA GLY A 466 -31.05 -7.40 -19.72
C GLY A 466 -32.45 -7.22 -19.17
N ALA A 467 -32.78 -6.00 -18.75
CA ALA A 467 -34.07 -5.67 -18.13
C ALA A 467 -35.25 -5.92 -19.08
N VAL A 468 -35.12 -5.53 -20.35
CA VAL A 468 -36.17 -5.69 -21.37
C VAL A 468 -36.52 -7.16 -21.60
N GLY A 469 -35.51 -8.04 -21.65
CA GLY A 469 -35.74 -9.48 -21.79
C GLY A 469 -36.53 -10.10 -20.62
N PHE A 470 -36.45 -9.47 -19.43
CA PHE A 470 -37.15 -9.92 -18.23
C PHE A 470 -38.53 -9.26 -18.07
N VAL A 471 -38.60 -7.93 -18.15
CA VAL A 471 -39.80 -7.13 -17.92
C VAL A 471 -40.81 -7.30 -19.02
N TYR A 472 -40.39 -7.31 -20.28
CA TYR A 472 -41.23 -7.36 -21.47
C TYR A 472 -41.28 -8.74 -22.12
N ARG A 473 -40.90 -9.79 -21.40
CA ARG A 473 -40.84 -11.18 -21.92
C ARG A 473 -42.10 -11.62 -22.64
N GLN A 474 -43.28 -11.31 -22.07
CA GLN A 474 -44.56 -11.69 -22.67
C GLN A 474 -44.88 -10.93 -23.94
N GLN A 475 -44.55 -9.62 -23.98
CA GLN A 475 -44.75 -8.77 -25.13
C GLN A 475 -43.84 -9.18 -26.29
N LEU A 476 -42.57 -9.50 -26.02
CA LEU A 476 -41.65 -10.00 -27.04
C LEU A 476 -42.04 -11.37 -27.57
N ALA A 477 -42.60 -12.27 -26.72
CA ALA A 477 -43.11 -13.55 -27.16
C ALA A 477 -44.36 -13.39 -28.06
N ALA A 478 -45.29 -12.51 -27.67
CA ALA A 478 -46.47 -12.22 -28.50
C ALA A 478 -46.12 -11.61 -29.87
N ALA A 479 -45.15 -10.72 -29.93
CA ALA A 479 -44.64 -10.16 -31.15
C ALA A 479 -44.03 -11.23 -32.10
N ALA A 480 -43.29 -12.19 -31.52
CA ALA A 480 -42.75 -13.33 -32.24
C ALA A 480 -43.87 -14.22 -32.85
N ASP A 481 -44.91 -14.53 -32.04
CA ASP A 481 -46.05 -15.34 -32.45
C ASP A 481 -46.87 -14.62 -33.58
N ASN A 482 -46.92 -13.29 -33.55
CA ASN A 482 -47.60 -12.47 -34.56
C ASN A 482 -46.74 -12.23 -35.82
N GLY A 483 -45.47 -12.66 -35.86
CA GLY A 483 -44.59 -12.43 -37.00
C GLY A 483 -44.09 -10.99 -37.11
N GLU A 484 -44.10 -10.23 -36.01
CA GLU A 484 -43.59 -8.88 -35.91
C GLU A 484 -42.05 -8.89 -35.83
N ASP A 485 -41.39 -7.74 -36.13
CA ASP A 485 -39.95 -7.59 -35.96
C ASP A 485 -39.59 -7.47 -34.49
N VAL A 486 -39.21 -8.60 -33.88
CA VAL A 486 -38.87 -8.70 -32.45
C VAL A 486 -37.63 -7.89 -32.10
N ASP A 487 -36.67 -7.77 -33.00
CA ASP A 487 -35.44 -7.02 -32.77
C ASP A 487 -35.68 -5.51 -32.75
N ALA A 488 -36.51 -5.02 -33.71
CA ALA A 488 -36.94 -3.63 -33.69
C ALA A 488 -37.76 -3.28 -32.44
N LEU A 489 -38.71 -4.15 -32.05
CA LEU A 489 -39.47 -3.96 -30.82
C LEU A 489 -38.58 -3.97 -29.59
N ARG A 490 -37.60 -4.87 -29.50
CA ARG A 490 -36.64 -4.94 -28.41
C ARG A 490 -35.84 -3.64 -28.26
N LEU A 491 -35.33 -3.09 -29.36
CA LEU A 491 -34.61 -1.81 -29.38
C LEU A 491 -35.50 -0.66 -28.91
N GLN A 492 -36.75 -0.62 -29.33
CA GLN A 492 -37.71 0.40 -28.87
C GLN A 492 -37.95 0.30 -27.37
N LEU A 493 -38.18 -0.91 -26.86
CA LEU A 493 -38.40 -1.14 -25.42
C LEU A 493 -37.14 -0.86 -24.58
N GLN A 494 -35.94 -1.09 -25.13
CA GLN A 494 -34.70 -0.71 -24.47
C GLN A 494 -34.60 0.82 -24.31
N GLN A 495 -34.89 1.57 -25.38
CA GLN A 495 -34.89 3.03 -25.34
C GLN A 495 -35.91 3.55 -24.33
N GLU A 496 -37.14 3.03 -24.37
CA GLU A 496 -38.19 3.41 -23.40
C GLU A 496 -37.79 3.12 -21.94
N TYR A 497 -37.14 1.97 -21.69
CA TYR A 497 -36.64 1.61 -20.35
C TYR A 497 -35.49 2.54 -19.91
N GLU A 498 -34.57 2.87 -20.83
CA GLU A 498 -33.46 3.80 -20.56
C GLU A 498 -34.00 5.18 -20.20
N ASP A 499 -34.86 5.73 -21.02
CA ASP A 499 -35.45 7.07 -20.81
C ASP A 499 -36.24 7.15 -19.50
N THR A 500 -36.88 6.04 -19.08
CA THR A 500 -37.76 6.03 -17.90
C THR A 500 -37.01 5.72 -16.61
N LEU A 501 -36.05 4.80 -16.61
CA LEU A 501 -35.49 4.24 -15.36
C LEU A 501 -33.95 4.27 -15.28
N VAL A 502 -33.23 4.35 -16.42
CA VAL A 502 -31.77 4.24 -16.44
C VAL A 502 -31.13 5.61 -16.60
N ASN A 503 -31.46 6.52 -15.71
CA ASN A 503 -30.95 7.89 -15.70
C ASN A 503 -30.69 8.37 -14.25
N PRO A 504 -29.92 9.42 -14.03
CA PRO A 504 -29.59 9.87 -12.67
C PRO A 504 -30.76 10.57 -11.98
N TYR A 505 -31.76 11.07 -12.72
CA TYR A 505 -32.84 11.90 -12.16
C TYR A 505 -33.79 11.07 -11.30
N VAL A 506 -34.04 9.82 -11.65
CA VAL A 506 -34.85 8.89 -10.82
C VAL A 506 -34.23 8.67 -9.45
N ALA A 507 -32.91 8.57 -9.37
CA ALA A 507 -32.17 8.45 -8.11
C ALA A 507 -32.15 9.78 -7.35
N ALA A 508 -31.98 10.90 -8.04
CA ALA A 508 -31.99 12.24 -7.44
C ALA A 508 -33.35 12.61 -6.84
N GLU A 509 -34.46 12.29 -7.51
CA GLU A 509 -35.83 12.48 -7.00
C GLU A 509 -36.09 11.75 -5.68
N ARG A 510 -35.34 10.68 -5.41
CA ARG A 510 -35.44 9.90 -4.16
C ARG A 510 -34.41 10.26 -3.11
N GLY A 511 -33.50 11.19 -3.43
CA GLY A 511 -32.39 11.57 -2.55
C GLY A 511 -31.28 10.53 -2.43
N TYR A 512 -31.20 9.59 -3.39
CA TYR A 512 -30.09 8.62 -3.47
C TYR A 512 -28.83 9.22 -4.12
N VAL A 513 -29.03 10.32 -4.86
CA VAL A 513 -27.99 11.20 -5.40
C VAL A 513 -28.31 12.61 -4.93
N ASP A 514 -27.34 13.29 -4.33
CA ASP A 514 -27.53 14.63 -3.73
C ASP A 514 -27.69 15.71 -4.82
N ALA A 515 -26.99 15.54 -5.95
CA ALA A 515 -27.10 16.44 -7.11
C ALA A 515 -26.70 15.74 -8.40
N VAL A 516 -27.30 16.18 -9.51
CA VAL A 516 -26.80 15.91 -10.87
C VAL A 516 -26.04 17.15 -11.31
N ILE A 517 -24.73 16.98 -11.59
CA ILE A 517 -23.81 18.08 -11.86
C ILE A 517 -23.17 17.96 -13.25
N PRO A 518 -22.84 19.09 -13.92
CA PRO A 518 -21.97 19.04 -15.08
C PRO A 518 -20.62 18.39 -14.73
N PRO A 519 -20.03 17.57 -15.60
CA PRO A 519 -18.71 16.97 -15.32
C PRO A 519 -17.64 17.99 -14.94
N SER A 520 -17.63 19.16 -15.55
CA SER A 520 -16.73 20.27 -15.24
C SER A 520 -16.81 20.79 -13.79
N HIS A 521 -17.91 20.54 -13.08
CA HIS A 521 -18.06 20.98 -11.69
C HIS A 521 -17.48 19.99 -10.69
N THR A 522 -16.98 18.85 -11.12
CA THR A 522 -16.58 17.72 -10.25
C THR A 522 -15.50 18.11 -9.24
N ARG A 523 -14.40 18.72 -9.69
CA ARG A 523 -13.31 19.15 -8.81
C ARG A 523 -13.80 20.16 -7.76
N GLY A 524 -14.59 21.15 -8.17
CA GLY A 524 -15.16 22.14 -7.26
C GLY A 524 -16.11 21.55 -6.22
N TYR A 525 -16.95 20.56 -6.60
CA TYR A 525 -17.80 19.84 -5.65
C TYR A 525 -16.99 19.01 -4.65
N ILE A 526 -15.94 18.31 -5.11
CA ILE A 526 -15.05 17.54 -4.24
C ILE A 526 -14.37 18.48 -3.25
N ALA A 527 -13.74 19.57 -3.72
CA ALA A 527 -13.05 20.55 -2.88
C ALA A 527 -13.97 21.16 -1.82
N THR A 528 -15.17 21.58 -2.20
CA THR A 528 -16.16 22.12 -1.28
C THR A 528 -16.63 21.10 -0.25
N SER A 529 -16.81 19.84 -0.68
CA SER A 529 -17.19 18.74 0.20
C SER A 529 -16.09 18.40 1.20
N LEU A 530 -14.82 18.40 0.77
CA LEU A 530 -13.67 18.16 1.65
C LEU A 530 -13.59 19.21 2.76
N ARG A 531 -13.74 20.50 2.42
CA ARG A 531 -13.78 21.58 3.41
C ARG A 531 -14.95 21.44 4.40
N LEU A 532 -16.14 21.06 3.92
CA LEU A 532 -17.31 20.81 4.78
C LEU A 532 -17.08 19.65 5.75
N LEU A 533 -16.45 18.58 5.26
CA LEU A 533 -16.29 17.30 5.96
C LEU A 533 -14.97 17.20 6.75
N GLU A 534 -14.12 18.22 6.73
CA GLU A 534 -12.82 18.24 7.40
C GLU A 534 -12.89 17.81 8.87
N ARG A 535 -13.98 18.19 9.55
CA ARG A 535 -14.22 17.83 10.96
C ARG A 535 -15.35 16.84 11.14
N LYS A 536 -15.56 15.96 10.17
CA LYS A 536 -16.55 14.89 10.29
C LYS A 536 -16.25 14.02 11.51
N ILE A 537 -17.26 13.82 12.35
CA ILE A 537 -17.18 12.97 13.54
C ILE A 537 -18.16 11.81 13.38
N VAL A 538 -17.65 10.59 13.42
CA VAL A 538 -18.46 9.38 13.48
C VAL A 538 -18.12 8.63 14.77
N GLN A 539 -19.13 8.31 15.56
CA GLN A 539 -18.97 7.48 16.76
C GLN A 539 -19.46 6.06 16.45
N PRO A 540 -18.55 5.13 16.11
CA PRO A 540 -18.95 3.76 15.87
C PRO A 540 -19.46 3.10 17.16
N LEU A 541 -20.34 2.10 17.01
CA LEU A 541 -20.76 1.29 18.16
C LEU A 541 -19.53 0.60 18.79
N PRO A 542 -19.41 0.58 20.12
CA PRO A 542 -18.31 -0.08 20.80
C PRO A 542 -18.21 -1.56 20.43
N LYS A 543 -17.05 -1.98 19.95
CA LYS A 543 -16.75 -3.38 19.61
C LYS A 543 -15.25 -3.64 19.81
N LYS A 544 -14.86 -4.90 20.04
CA LYS A 544 -13.43 -5.25 20.15
C LYS A 544 -12.70 -5.00 18.83
N HIS A 545 -13.31 -5.38 17.74
CA HIS A 545 -12.91 -5.17 16.35
C HIS A 545 -14.07 -5.52 15.44
N GLY A 546 -14.01 -5.15 14.16
CA GLY A 546 -14.93 -5.63 13.15
C GLY A 546 -14.70 -7.12 12.84
N ASN A 547 -15.75 -7.82 12.42
CA ASN A 547 -15.65 -9.21 11.92
C ASN A 547 -15.82 -9.18 10.40
N ILE A 548 -14.79 -8.65 9.71
CA ILE A 548 -14.78 -8.58 8.25
C ILE A 548 -14.74 -9.99 7.65
N PRO A 549 -15.44 -10.25 6.54
CA PRO A 549 -15.34 -11.53 5.82
C PRO A 549 -13.94 -11.71 5.24
N LEU A 550 -13.09 -12.51 5.89
CA LEU A 550 -11.69 -12.76 5.50
C LEU A 550 -11.54 -13.84 4.43
#